data_148b5dca004b819a44379156baeafbba
#
_entry.id   148b5dca004b819a44379156baeafbba
#
_cell.length_a   1.000
_cell.length_b   1.000
_cell.length_c   1.000
_cell.angle_alpha   90.00
_cell.angle_beta   90.00
_cell.angle_gamma   90.00
#
_symmetry.space_group_name_H-M   'P 1'
#
loop_
_entity.id
_entity.type
_entity.pdbx_description
1 polymer ?
#
loop_
_entity_poly.entity_id
_entity_poly.type
_entity_poly.pdbx_seq_one_letter_code
_entity_poly.pdbx_strand_id
1 'polypeptide(L)'
;MGGRRVKRCGPELPAAAAAGWSRRRPFLKRWCPDNLFGHLAATAVPGVEEWRAGAYRRTIRLPHGHAVVALKPTEDHVACQISLTAQRDLSSAISRCRWMLDLDADPTAVDGVLSQDPLMAKLVARSPGRRVPRTVDPAEFAVRAVLG
;
A
#
# COMPACT_ATOMS: atom_id res chain seq x y z
N MET A 1 -21.13 35.86 18.75
CA MET A 1 -20.93 34.43 18.38
C MET A 1 -19.65 34.32 17.58
N GLY A 2 -18.54 33.96 18.23
CA GLY A 2 -17.21 33.98 17.65
C GLY A 2 -16.84 32.58 17.14
N GLY A 3 -16.75 32.42 15.82
CA GLY A 3 -16.24 31.22 15.19
C GLY A 3 -14.73 31.07 15.41
N ARG A 4 -14.31 30.09 16.18
CA ARG A 4 -12.89 29.74 16.35
C ARG A 4 -12.35 29.16 15.04
N ARG A 5 -11.49 29.93 14.39
CA ARG A 5 -10.69 29.50 13.26
C ARG A 5 -9.67 28.47 13.75
N VAL A 6 -9.84 27.20 13.38
CA VAL A 6 -8.85 26.15 13.64
C VAL A 6 -7.60 26.47 12.83
N LYS A 7 -6.53 26.90 13.50
CA LYS A 7 -5.21 27.04 12.90
C LYS A 7 -4.71 25.64 12.51
N ARG A 8 -4.51 25.41 11.21
CA ARG A 8 -3.76 24.27 10.71
C ARG A 8 -2.30 24.44 11.13
N CYS A 9 -1.90 23.73 12.14
CA CYS A 9 -0.51 23.63 12.56
C CYS A 9 0.06 22.38 11.93
N GLY A 10 0.82 22.52 10.86
CA GLY A 10 1.65 21.48 10.26
C GLY A 10 2.64 22.16 9.34
N PRO A 11 3.94 21.85 9.44
CA PRO A 11 4.92 22.40 8.51
C PRO A 11 4.57 21.96 7.08
N GLU A 12 4.61 22.87 6.14
CA GLU A 12 4.56 22.54 4.72
C GLU A 12 5.74 21.63 4.42
N LEU A 13 5.43 20.38 4.06
CA LEU A 13 6.43 19.40 3.66
C LEU A 13 7.07 19.88 2.34
N PRO A 14 8.40 19.83 2.22
CA PRO A 14 9.08 20.19 0.98
C PRO A 14 8.59 19.33 -0.17
N ALA A 15 8.67 19.88 -1.39
CA ALA A 15 8.14 19.31 -2.62
C ALA A 15 8.36 17.79 -2.73
N ALA A 16 7.27 17.06 -2.79
CA ALA A 16 7.28 15.61 -2.90
C ALA A 16 7.94 15.18 -4.22
N ALA A 17 8.95 14.32 -4.14
CA ALA A 17 9.46 13.63 -5.31
C ALA A 17 8.38 12.65 -5.79
N ALA A 18 7.66 12.99 -6.87
CA ALA A 18 6.72 12.09 -7.53
C ALA A 18 7.52 11.06 -8.33
N ALA A 19 7.77 9.89 -7.73
CA ALA A 19 8.34 8.76 -8.46
C ALA A 19 7.19 7.95 -9.08
N GLY A 20 6.88 8.20 -10.35
CA GLY A 20 5.98 7.37 -11.14
C GLY A 20 6.66 6.04 -11.47
N TRP A 21 6.19 4.96 -10.86
CA TRP A 21 6.67 3.60 -11.16
C TRP A 21 5.87 3.01 -12.33
N SER A 22 6.32 3.27 -13.55
CA SER A 22 5.90 2.56 -14.75
C SER A 22 7.00 1.59 -15.18
N ARG A 23 7.11 0.44 -14.51
CA ARG A 23 7.69 -0.72 -15.16
C ARG A 23 6.53 -1.54 -15.71
N ARG A 24 6.32 -1.43 -17.03
CA ARG A 24 5.45 -2.34 -17.80
C ARG A 24 5.97 -3.77 -17.63
N ARG A 25 5.49 -4.47 -16.61
CA ARG A 25 5.61 -5.92 -16.51
C ARG A 25 4.24 -6.51 -16.86
N PRO A 26 4.18 -7.61 -17.62
CA PRO A 26 2.90 -8.29 -17.95
C PRO A 26 2.12 -8.78 -16.71
N PHE A 27 2.68 -8.61 -15.51
CA PHE A 27 2.09 -8.94 -14.23
C PHE A 27 0.78 -8.22 -13.89
N LEU A 28 0.52 -7.08 -14.52
CA LEU A 28 -0.64 -6.27 -14.14
C LEU A 28 -1.89 -6.60 -14.97
N LYS A 29 -1.82 -7.51 -15.94
CA LYS A 29 -2.98 -7.99 -16.68
C LYS A 29 -4.03 -8.72 -15.81
N ARG A 30 -3.67 -9.11 -14.57
CA ARG A 30 -4.57 -9.70 -13.56
C ARG A 30 -4.42 -8.97 -12.23
N TRP A 31 -4.59 -7.67 -12.26
CA TRP A 31 -4.52 -6.81 -11.09
C TRP A 31 -5.92 -6.59 -10.53
N CYS A 32 -6.15 -6.98 -9.28
CA CYS A 32 -7.40 -6.76 -8.56
C CYS A 32 -7.15 -5.76 -7.41
N PRO A 33 -7.10 -4.44 -7.70
CA PRO A 33 -6.77 -3.43 -6.69
C PRO A 33 -7.80 -3.35 -5.57
N ASP A 34 -9.07 -3.57 -5.87
CA ASP A 34 -10.17 -3.41 -4.91
C ASP A 34 -10.03 -4.35 -3.71
N ASN A 35 -9.59 -5.58 -3.93
CA ASN A 35 -9.33 -6.53 -2.86
C ASN A 35 -8.26 -6.02 -1.88
N LEU A 36 -7.15 -5.52 -2.41
CA LEU A 36 -5.99 -5.11 -1.64
C LEU A 36 -6.21 -3.76 -0.95
N PHE A 37 -6.61 -2.75 -1.72
CA PHE A 37 -6.83 -1.41 -1.19
C PHE A 37 -8.12 -1.32 -0.36
N GLY A 38 -9.14 -2.12 -0.69
CA GLY A 38 -10.35 -2.24 0.13
C GLY A 38 -10.03 -2.78 1.53
N HIS A 39 -9.18 -3.82 1.62
CA HIS A 39 -8.71 -4.34 2.90
C HIS A 39 -7.90 -3.29 3.67
N LEU A 40 -6.90 -2.66 3.04
CA LEU A 40 -6.08 -1.63 3.68
C LEU A 40 -6.90 -0.43 4.17
N ALA A 41 -7.94 -0.04 3.43
CA ALA A 41 -8.84 1.03 3.84
C ALA A 41 -9.72 0.63 5.02
N ALA A 42 -10.24 -0.60 5.02
CA ALA A 42 -11.12 -1.11 6.07
C ALA A 42 -10.39 -1.34 7.41
N THR A 43 -9.09 -1.64 7.35
CA THR A 43 -8.25 -1.91 8.54
C THR A 43 -7.33 -0.74 8.90
N ALA A 44 -7.51 0.41 8.27
CA ALA A 44 -6.66 1.58 8.49
C ALA A 44 -6.77 2.11 9.93
N VAL A 45 -5.63 2.32 10.56
CA VAL A 45 -5.57 2.89 11.92
C VAL A 45 -5.50 4.41 11.84
N PRO A 46 -6.50 5.14 12.37
CA PRO A 46 -6.51 6.59 12.37
C PRO A 46 -5.24 7.19 13.00
N GLY A 47 -4.68 8.22 12.34
CA GLY A 47 -3.44 8.86 12.76
C GLY A 47 -2.15 8.22 12.23
N VAL A 48 -2.22 6.95 11.78
CA VAL A 48 -1.11 6.23 11.14
C VAL A 48 -1.41 6.00 9.66
N GLU A 49 -2.66 5.68 9.37
CA GLU A 49 -3.16 5.31 8.04
C GLU A 49 -4.46 6.02 7.73
N GLU A 50 -4.68 6.33 6.46
CA GLU A 50 -5.94 6.87 5.97
C GLU A 50 -6.20 6.50 4.51
N TRP A 51 -7.46 6.35 4.15
CA TRP A 51 -7.91 6.38 2.77
C TRP A 51 -8.48 7.76 2.44
N ARG A 52 -7.82 8.50 1.55
CA ARG A 52 -8.24 9.85 1.20
C ARG A 52 -7.97 10.17 -0.27
N ALA A 53 -8.95 10.77 -0.95
CA ALA A 53 -8.85 11.19 -2.34
C ALA A 53 -8.43 10.06 -3.30
N GLY A 54 -8.93 8.82 -3.08
CA GLY A 54 -8.63 7.66 -3.90
C GLY A 54 -7.21 7.11 -3.70
N ALA A 55 -6.53 7.47 -2.61
CA ALA A 55 -5.21 6.97 -2.27
C ALA A 55 -5.16 6.47 -0.82
N TYR A 56 -4.49 5.35 -0.61
CA TYR A 56 -4.11 4.88 0.70
C TYR A 56 -2.84 5.60 1.14
N ARG A 57 -2.86 6.18 2.32
CA ARG A 57 -1.74 6.93 2.89
C ARG A 57 -1.33 6.34 4.20
N ARG A 58 -0.03 6.32 4.47
CA ARG A 58 0.50 5.92 5.75
C ARG A 58 1.86 6.50 6.04
N THR A 59 2.23 6.51 7.32
CA THR A 59 3.60 6.72 7.77
C THR A 59 4.38 5.41 7.73
N ILE A 60 5.67 5.49 7.42
CA ILE A 60 6.60 4.35 7.42
C ILE A 60 7.87 4.75 8.16
N ARG A 61 8.29 3.95 9.13
CA ARG A 61 9.62 4.07 9.75
C ARG A 61 10.66 3.52 8.78
N LEU A 62 11.79 4.20 8.66
CA LEU A 62 12.89 3.84 7.78
C LEU A 62 14.22 3.85 8.55
N PRO A 63 15.31 3.29 8.00
CA PRO A 63 16.58 3.18 8.71
C PRO A 63 17.17 4.51 9.21
N HIS A 64 16.93 5.61 8.48
CA HIS A 64 17.51 6.91 8.79
C HIS A 64 16.45 8.01 9.04
N GLY A 65 15.19 7.60 9.14
CA GLY A 65 14.10 8.54 9.38
C GLY A 65 12.73 7.92 9.16
N HIS A 66 11.84 8.69 8.56
CA HIS A 66 10.49 8.25 8.25
C HIS A 66 10.03 8.78 6.89
N ALA A 67 8.98 8.17 6.37
CA ALA A 67 8.30 8.64 5.19
C ALA A 67 6.79 8.74 5.42
N VAL A 68 6.16 9.61 4.64
CA VAL A 68 4.72 9.54 4.37
C VAL A 68 4.57 9.08 2.92
N VAL A 69 3.83 8.00 2.72
CA VAL A 69 3.57 7.46 1.39
C VAL A 69 2.10 7.60 1.05
N ALA A 70 1.79 7.89 -0.22
CA ALA A 70 0.45 7.86 -0.77
C ALA A 70 0.44 6.93 -1.99
N LEU A 71 -0.36 5.88 -1.92
CA LEU A 71 -0.45 4.81 -2.91
C LEU A 71 -1.82 4.87 -3.56
N LYS A 72 -1.86 5.19 -4.85
CA LYS A 72 -3.10 5.30 -5.61
C LYS A 72 -3.16 4.17 -6.65
N PRO A 73 -4.16 3.28 -6.57
CA PRO A 73 -4.35 2.30 -7.62
C PRO A 73 -4.76 3.00 -8.93
N THR A 74 -4.20 2.52 -10.03
CA THR A 74 -4.60 2.86 -11.39
C THR A 74 -4.96 1.59 -12.13
N GLU A 75 -5.33 1.69 -13.40
CA GLU A 75 -5.74 0.55 -14.20
C GLU A 75 -4.62 -0.50 -14.34
N ASP A 76 -3.38 -0.06 -14.49
CA ASP A 76 -2.23 -0.92 -14.83
C ASP A 76 -1.05 -0.82 -13.86
N HIS A 77 -1.10 0.07 -12.88
CA HIS A 77 0.00 0.26 -11.91
C HIS A 77 -0.48 0.87 -10.58
N VAL A 78 0.44 1.03 -9.65
CA VAL A 78 0.23 1.82 -8.44
C VAL A 78 1.06 3.09 -8.54
N ALA A 79 0.39 4.24 -8.60
CA ALA A 79 1.06 5.52 -8.47
C ALA A 79 1.48 5.71 -7.01
N CYS A 80 2.76 6.00 -6.79
CA CYS A 80 3.34 6.16 -5.47
C CYS A 80 3.93 7.56 -5.31
N GLN A 81 3.44 8.30 -4.34
CA GLN A 81 4.02 9.57 -3.89
C GLN A 81 4.67 9.34 -2.55
N ILE A 82 5.94 9.75 -2.40
CA ILE A 82 6.73 9.54 -1.19
C ILE A 82 7.30 10.88 -0.73
N SER A 83 7.04 11.23 0.53
CA SER A 83 7.68 12.35 1.23
C SER A 83 8.64 11.77 2.26
N LEU A 84 9.94 12.05 2.14
CA LEU A 84 11.02 11.48 2.95
C LEU A 84 11.65 12.53 3.84
N THR A 85 12.03 12.15 5.05
CA THR A 85 12.90 12.96 5.91
C THR A 85 14.38 12.77 5.57
N ALA A 86 14.77 11.61 5.02
CA ALA A 86 16.13 11.31 4.58
C ALA A 86 16.12 10.74 3.16
N GLN A 87 16.70 11.45 2.20
CA GLN A 87 16.72 11.07 0.77
C GLN A 87 17.32 9.67 0.52
N ARG A 88 18.32 9.28 1.29
CA ARG A 88 18.97 7.96 1.19
C ARG A 88 18.04 6.77 1.48
N ASP A 89 16.90 7.01 2.09
CA ASP A 89 15.90 6.00 2.39
C ASP A 89 14.90 5.73 1.24
N LEU A 90 15.05 6.39 0.08
CA LEU A 90 14.10 6.26 -1.03
C LEU A 90 13.92 4.81 -1.49
N SER A 91 15.02 4.08 -1.68
CA SER A 91 14.97 2.68 -2.12
C SER A 91 14.30 1.78 -1.08
N SER A 92 14.58 2.02 0.20
CA SER A 92 13.95 1.29 1.31
C SER A 92 12.44 1.56 1.39
N ALA A 93 12.02 2.81 1.22
CA ALA A 93 10.60 3.18 1.19
C ALA A 93 9.87 2.49 0.03
N ILE A 94 10.45 2.52 -1.16
CA ILE A 94 9.90 1.85 -2.34
C ILE A 94 9.79 0.34 -2.12
N SER A 95 10.83 -0.31 -1.62
CA SER A 95 10.83 -1.75 -1.36
C SER A 95 9.76 -2.14 -0.34
N ARG A 96 9.57 -1.35 0.72
CA ARG A 96 8.50 -1.59 1.70
C ARG A 96 7.10 -1.41 1.13
N CYS A 97 6.87 -0.42 0.26
CA CYS A 97 5.60 -0.26 -0.44
C CYS A 97 5.32 -1.44 -1.37
N ARG A 98 6.32 -1.92 -2.12
CA ARG A 98 6.19 -3.10 -2.98
C ARG A 98 5.87 -4.35 -2.18
N TRP A 99 6.59 -4.55 -1.07
CA TRP A 99 6.38 -5.66 -0.16
C TRP A 99 4.97 -5.63 0.44
N MET A 100 4.52 -4.49 0.97
CA MET A 100 3.19 -4.34 1.55
C MET A 100 2.07 -4.68 0.57
N LEU A 101 2.24 -4.33 -0.69
CA LEU A 101 1.26 -4.58 -1.74
C LEU A 101 1.49 -5.90 -2.48
N ASP A 102 2.46 -6.72 -2.03
CA ASP A 102 2.83 -7.99 -2.65
C ASP A 102 3.09 -7.89 -4.17
N LEU A 103 3.72 -6.77 -4.59
CA LEU A 103 3.91 -6.48 -6.02
C LEU A 103 4.99 -7.34 -6.69
N ASP A 104 5.77 -8.09 -5.92
CA ASP A 104 6.83 -8.97 -6.44
C ASP A 104 6.36 -10.42 -6.61
N ALA A 105 5.17 -10.78 -6.11
CA ALA A 105 4.58 -12.09 -6.35
C ALA A 105 4.11 -12.25 -7.80
N ASP A 106 4.22 -13.47 -8.33
CA ASP A 106 3.63 -13.84 -9.62
C ASP A 106 2.19 -14.35 -9.42
N PRO A 107 1.16 -13.54 -9.72
CA PRO A 107 -0.22 -13.95 -9.50
C PRO A 107 -0.62 -15.13 -10.39
N THR A 108 -0.01 -15.29 -11.56
CA THR A 108 -0.33 -16.41 -12.45
C THR A 108 0.17 -17.72 -11.87
N ALA A 109 1.37 -17.73 -11.30
CA ALA A 109 1.91 -18.91 -10.64
C ALA A 109 1.09 -19.28 -9.39
N VAL A 110 0.71 -18.29 -8.57
CA VAL A 110 -0.13 -18.48 -7.39
C VAL A 110 -1.50 -19.04 -7.78
N ASP A 111 -2.19 -18.41 -8.74
CA ASP A 111 -3.48 -18.86 -9.26
C ASP A 111 -3.39 -20.29 -9.81
N GLY A 112 -2.29 -20.62 -10.52
CA GLY A 112 -2.05 -21.96 -11.07
C GLY A 112 -1.93 -23.02 -10.00
N VAL A 113 -1.22 -22.75 -8.90
CA VAL A 113 -1.09 -23.70 -7.79
C VAL A 113 -2.42 -23.84 -7.04
N LEU A 114 -3.09 -22.75 -6.71
CA LEU A 114 -4.36 -22.78 -5.99
C LEU A 114 -5.46 -23.49 -6.80
N SER A 115 -5.45 -23.36 -8.12
CA SER A 115 -6.45 -23.98 -9.01
C SER A 115 -6.32 -25.50 -9.13
N GLN A 116 -5.29 -26.11 -8.54
CA GLN A 116 -5.18 -27.57 -8.47
C GLN A 116 -6.19 -28.18 -7.49
N ASP A 117 -6.63 -27.41 -6.50
CA ASP A 117 -7.71 -27.80 -5.60
C ASP A 117 -9.07 -27.39 -6.20
N PRO A 118 -10.06 -28.32 -6.30
CA PRO A 118 -11.36 -28.03 -6.93
C PRO A 118 -12.18 -26.92 -6.24
N LEU A 119 -12.02 -26.74 -4.92
CA LEU A 119 -12.71 -25.67 -4.18
C LEU A 119 -12.03 -24.33 -4.43
N MET A 120 -10.70 -24.32 -4.36
CA MET A 120 -9.91 -23.11 -4.62
C MET A 120 -10.03 -22.66 -6.08
N ALA A 121 -10.08 -23.58 -7.04
CA ALA A 121 -10.26 -23.27 -8.46
C ALA A 121 -11.50 -22.39 -8.73
N LYS A 122 -12.62 -22.68 -8.04
CA LYS A 122 -13.84 -21.87 -8.15
C LYS A 122 -13.66 -20.45 -7.61
N LEU A 123 -12.88 -20.28 -6.53
CA LEU A 123 -12.59 -18.99 -5.92
C LEU A 123 -11.63 -18.18 -6.80
N VAL A 124 -10.58 -18.81 -7.31
CA VAL A 124 -9.63 -18.21 -8.26
C VAL A 124 -10.35 -17.74 -9.53
N ALA A 125 -11.23 -18.57 -10.10
CA ALA A 125 -12.00 -18.20 -11.29
C ALA A 125 -12.89 -16.97 -11.08
N ARG A 126 -13.42 -16.75 -9.86
CA ARG A 126 -14.24 -15.58 -9.52
C ARG A 126 -13.41 -14.31 -9.36
N SER A 127 -12.18 -14.42 -8.90
CA SER A 127 -11.32 -13.29 -8.58
C SER A 127 -9.84 -13.64 -8.82
N PRO A 128 -9.41 -13.74 -10.07
CA PRO A 128 -8.03 -14.09 -10.39
C PRO A 128 -7.08 -12.95 -10.03
N GLY A 129 -5.83 -13.31 -9.71
CA GLY A 129 -4.78 -12.34 -9.42
C GLY A 129 -4.91 -11.65 -8.07
N ARG A 130 -5.65 -12.22 -7.12
CA ARG A 130 -5.73 -11.69 -5.76
C ARG A 130 -4.37 -11.72 -5.08
N ARG A 131 -4.10 -10.67 -4.32
CA ARG A 131 -2.88 -10.53 -3.53
C ARG A 131 -3.22 -10.45 -2.06
N VAL A 132 -2.28 -10.89 -1.22
CA VAL A 132 -2.39 -10.77 0.23
C VAL A 132 -1.56 -9.58 0.68
N PRO A 133 -2.16 -8.55 1.31
CA PRO A 133 -1.39 -7.45 1.86
C PRO A 133 -0.43 -7.96 2.93
N ARG A 134 0.80 -7.42 2.90
CA ARG A 134 1.82 -7.70 3.90
C ARG A 134 2.02 -6.48 4.80
N THR A 135 2.81 -6.65 5.85
CA THR A 135 3.13 -5.53 6.74
C THR A 135 4.36 -4.75 6.28
N VAL A 136 4.42 -3.47 6.61
CA VAL A 136 5.62 -2.64 6.44
C VAL A 136 6.54 -2.70 7.66
N ASP A 137 6.00 -3.07 8.82
CA ASP A 137 6.72 -3.16 10.09
C ASP A 137 6.22 -4.39 10.86
N PRO A 138 7.09 -5.40 11.10
CA PRO A 138 6.71 -6.62 11.82
C PRO A 138 6.26 -6.36 13.26
N ALA A 139 6.85 -5.37 13.95
CA ALA A 139 6.46 -5.04 15.31
C ALA A 139 5.06 -4.42 15.37
N GLU A 140 4.74 -3.52 14.44
CA GLU A 140 3.38 -2.98 14.27
C GLU A 140 2.37 -4.11 13.99
N PHE A 141 2.72 -5.03 13.11
CA PHE A 141 1.85 -6.17 12.80
C PHE A 141 1.59 -7.07 14.00
N ALA A 142 2.64 -7.37 14.80
CA ALA A 142 2.51 -8.17 16.00
C ALA A 142 1.57 -7.52 17.02
N VAL A 143 1.69 -6.20 17.23
CA VAL A 143 0.78 -5.44 18.12
C VAL A 143 -0.65 -5.50 17.61
N ARG A 144 -0.88 -5.30 16.32
CA ARG A 144 -2.23 -5.39 15.71
C ARG A 144 -2.83 -6.78 15.87
N ALA A 145 -2.03 -7.85 15.69
CA ALA A 145 -2.51 -9.21 15.83
C ALA A 145 -2.93 -9.57 17.25
N VAL A 146 -2.37 -8.90 18.26
CA VAL A 146 -2.73 -9.10 19.68
C VAL A 146 -3.93 -8.26 20.10
N LEU A 147 -4.05 -7.05 19.58
CA LEU A 147 -5.11 -6.12 19.98
C LEU A 147 -6.42 -6.33 19.20
N GLY A 148 -6.41 -7.02 18.06
CA GLY A 148 -7.57 -7.32 17.21
C GLY A 148 -7.78 -6.26 16.17
#